data_05dd8f12adcb36db4c66d6c1c79ed62b
#
_entry.id   05dd8f12adcb36db4c66d6c1c79ed62b
#
_cell.length_a   1.000
_cell.length_b   1.000
_cell.length_c   1.000
_cell.angle_alpha   90.00
_cell.angle_beta   90.00
_cell.angle_gamma   90.00
#
_symmetry.space_group_name_H-M   'P 1'
#
loop_
_entity.id
_entity.type
_entity.pdbx_description
1 polymer ?
#
loop_
_entity_poly.entity_id
_entity_poly.type
_entity_poly.pdbx_seq_one_letter_code
_entity_poly.pdbx_strand_id
1 'polypeptide(L)'
;MKSSNKLKMLYLINIMESMTDEEHPISAAGICGELKKCGILAERKSIYRDIATLTEYGYDIVYTRSPHPGYFLASREFELAEVKMLADAVQSAGSITASKTSELIKKLGSLVSKYQFEDISSQVYIDKRVKNSNEEIYYNIDIINKAISKSKKIRFKYLRKSIADNKIESSDKDMIISPYAMIWSGDHYYLVGNNEKYDNLIHLRIDRMKNVKIMISRARPFSEVSDYTDKFDAADYAGRTFNMFGGTKQTVELR
;
A
#
# COMPACT_ATOMS: atom_id res chain seq x y z
N MET A 1 18.17 32.06 16.23
CA MET A 1 16.92 32.09 15.43
C MET A 1 15.74 32.15 16.39
N LYS A 2 14.84 33.14 16.26
CA LYS A 2 13.58 33.12 17.02
C LYS A 2 12.76 31.92 16.52
N SER A 3 12.64 30.89 17.36
CA SER A 3 11.76 29.75 17.06
C SER A 3 10.34 30.26 16.88
N SER A 4 9.75 30.03 15.72
CA SER A 4 8.36 30.40 15.47
C SER A 4 7.46 29.52 16.34
N ASN A 5 6.51 30.12 17.08
CA ASN A 5 5.51 29.37 17.85
C ASN A 5 4.74 28.35 16.97
N LYS A 6 4.57 28.66 15.68
CA LYS A 6 3.96 27.75 14.71
C LYS A 6 4.78 26.48 14.49
N LEU A 7 6.11 26.59 14.38
CA LEU A 7 7.00 25.44 14.22
C LEU A 7 7.02 24.58 15.48
N LYS A 8 6.97 25.20 16.68
CA LYS A 8 6.86 24.49 17.96
C LYS A 8 5.62 23.58 17.99
N MET A 9 4.45 24.05 17.53
CA MET A 9 3.23 23.26 17.49
C MET A 9 3.37 22.04 16.58
N LEU A 10 3.96 22.19 15.40
CA LEU A 10 4.19 21.07 14.48
C LEU A 10 5.11 19.98 15.08
N TYR A 11 6.18 20.42 15.75
CA TYR A 11 7.05 19.45 16.46
C TYR A 11 6.34 18.81 17.65
N LEU A 12 5.50 19.57 18.38
CA LEU A 12 4.73 19.01 19.50
C LEU A 12 3.78 17.91 19.02
N ILE A 13 3.04 18.15 17.93
CA ILE A 13 2.18 17.13 17.30
C ILE A 13 3.02 15.90 16.95
N ASN A 14 4.12 16.07 16.26
CA ASN A 14 4.99 14.97 15.87
C ASN A 14 5.52 14.17 17.07
N ILE A 15 5.88 14.84 18.18
CA ILE A 15 6.29 14.19 19.42
C ILE A 15 5.13 13.36 20.00
N MET A 16 3.91 13.92 20.05
CA MET A 16 2.74 13.21 20.56
C MET A 16 2.42 11.98 19.72
N GLU A 17 2.44 12.11 18.39
CA GLU A 17 2.16 11.02 17.46
C GLU A 17 3.22 9.91 17.46
N SER A 18 4.50 10.28 17.44
CA SER A 18 5.59 9.32 17.25
C SER A 18 6.17 8.74 18.54
N MET A 19 6.02 9.42 19.68
CA MET A 19 6.76 9.07 20.91
C MET A 19 5.84 8.74 22.09
N THR A 20 4.51 8.79 21.92
CA THR A 20 3.61 8.54 23.04
C THR A 20 2.56 7.51 22.72
N ASP A 21 2.15 6.75 23.71
CA ASP A 21 1.02 5.85 23.77
C ASP A 21 0.61 5.66 25.25
N GLU A 22 -0.38 4.81 25.53
CA GLU A 22 -0.87 4.56 26.90
C GLU A 22 0.20 4.08 27.87
N GLU A 23 1.17 3.29 27.37
CA GLU A 23 2.27 2.73 28.18
C GLU A 23 3.47 3.68 28.25
N HIS A 24 3.56 4.63 27.31
CA HIS A 24 4.70 5.56 27.17
C HIS A 24 4.25 7.02 27.17
N PRO A 25 3.59 7.50 28.26
CA PRO A 25 3.25 8.91 28.39
C PRO A 25 4.51 9.76 28.57
N ILE A 26 4.50 11.00 28.08
CA ILE A 26 5.61 11.94 28.18
C ILE A 26 5.28 13.13 29.10
N SER A 27 6.17 13.48 30.03
CA SER A 27 5.98 14.65 30.88
C SER A 27 6.21 15.96 30.12
N ALA A 28 5.63 17.08 30.61
CA ALA A 28 5.89 18.40 30.02
C ALA A 28 7.40 18.75 29.98
N ALA A 29 8.18 18.26 30.94
CA ALA A 29 9.64 18.40 30.95
C ALA A 29 10.30 17.56 29.86
N GLY A 30 9.79 16.33 29.64
CA GLY A 30 10.23 15.45 28.55
C GLY A 30 9.96 16.09 27.18
N ILE A 31 8.76 16.65 26.98
CA ILE A 31 8.41 17.39 25.75
C ILE A 31 9.36 18.56 25.51
N CYS A 32 9.67 19.36 26.54
CA CYS A 32 10.67 20.43 26.45
C CYS A 32 12.04 19.90 26.02
N GLY A 33 12.43 18.73 26.53
CA GLY A 33 13.69 18.05 26.17
C GLY A 33 13.74 17.63 24.70
N GLU A 34 12.67 17.05 24.19
CA GLU A 34 12.57 16.64 22.77
C GLU A 34 12.54 17.86 21.83
N LEU A 35 11.77 18.90 22.18
CA LEU A 35 11.76 20.16 21.42
C LEU A 35 13.16 20.82 21.38
N LYS A 36 13.93 20.74 22.49
CA LYS A 36 15.30 21.26 22.53
C LYS A 36 16.23 20.52 21.57
N LYS A 37 16.07 19.22 21.39
CA LYS A 37 16.82 18.44 20.36
C LYS A 37 16.54 18.95 18.95
N CYS A 38 15.33 19.47 18.71
CA CYS A 38 14.94 20.10 17.45
C CYS A 38 15.31 21.60 17.35
N GLY A 39 16.09 22.09 18.30
CA GLY A 39 16.51 23.50 18.33
C GLY A 39 15.44 24.48 18.85
N ILE A 40 14.38 23.98 19.47
CA ILE A 40 13.26 24.78 19.98
C ILE A 40 13.33 24.84 21.51
N LEU A 41 13.50 26.03 22.06
CA LEU A 41 13.41 26.27 23.49
C LEU A 41 11.96 26.52 23.89
N ALA A 42 11.45 25.75 24.82
CA ALA A 42 10.08 25.86 25.33
C ALA A 42 10.06 25.75 26.87
N GLU A 43 9.15 26.46 27.50
CA GLU A 43 8.88 26.38 28.95
C GLU A 43 7.67 25.49 29.22
N ARG A 44 7.63 24.81 30.36
CA ARG A 44 6.53 23.92 30.76
C ARG A 44 5.15 24.60 30.68
N LYS A 45 5.05 25.86 31.15
CA LYS A 45 3.79 26.65 31.10
C LYS A 45 3.29 26.85 29.65
N SER A 46 4.22 26.98 28.72
CA SER A 46 3.89 27.09 27.29
C SER A 46 3.38 25.75 26.75
N ILE A 47 3.99 24.62 27.14
CA ILE A 47 3.54 23.29 26.71
C ILE A 47 2.12 22.98 27.17
N TYR A 48 1.76 23.32 28.40
CA TYR A 48 0.38 23.12 28.88
C TYR A 48 -0.65 23.88 28.03
N ARG A 49 -0.34 25.13 27.62
CA ARG A 49 -1.21 25.90 26.74
C ARG A 49 -1.26 25.31 25.30
N ASP A 50 -0.13 24.86 24.79
CA ASP A 50 -0.05 24.26 23.48
C ASP A 50 -0.84 22.95 23.42
N ILE A 51 -0.75 22.10 24.47
CA ILE A 51 -1.56 20.87 24.60
C ILE A 51 -3.05 21.23 24.64
N ALA A 52 -3.46 22.22 25.46
CA ALA A 52 -4.86 22.65 25.50
C ALA A 52 -5.36 23.10 24.12
N THR A 53 -4.55 23.84 23.36
CA THR A 53 -4.87 24.26 21.99
C THR A 53 -5.01 23.06 21.04
N LEU A 54 -4.15 22.05 21.14
CA LEU A 54 -4.26 20.83 20.34
C LEU A 54 -5.50 20.03 20.69
N THR A 55 -5.85 19.95 21.98
CA THR A 55 -7.09 19.27 22.43
C THR A 55 -8.32 20.02 21.93
N GLU A 56 -8.32 21.36 21.96
CA GLU A 56 -9.41 22.19 21.38
C GLU A 56 -9.52 21.99 19.86
N TYR A 57 -8.40 21.79 19.18
CA TYR A 57 -8.39 21.50 17.74
C TYR A 57 -8.93 20.10 17.39
N GLY A 58 -8.94 19.17 18.36
CA GLY A 58 -9.48 17.83 18.17
C GLY A 58 -8.50 16.67 18.41
N TYR A 59 -7.26 16.94 18.84
CA TYR A 59 -6.35 15.88 19.28
C TYR A 59 -6.77 15.33 20.64
N ASP A 60 -6.94 14.02 20.74
CA ASP A 60 -7.28 13.35 22.00
C ASP A 60 -6.02 13.14 22.85
N ILE A 61 -5.54 14.21 23.49
CA ILE A 61 -4.37 14.17 24.35
C ILE A 61 -4.80 14.03 25.79
N VAL A 62 -4.48 12.89 26.39
CA VAL A 62 -4.87 12.53 27.75
C VAL A 62 -3.66 12.65 28.70
N TYR A 63 -3.93 13.15 29.92
CA TYR A 63 -2.97 13.09 31.01
C TYR A 63 -3.21 11.85 31.87
N THR A 64 -2.16 11.07 32.12
CA THR A 64 -2.21 9.90 32.99
C THR A 64 -1.19 10.01 34.12
N ARG A 65 -1.41 9.20 35.18
CA ARG A 65 -0.43 9.03 36.28
C ARG A 65 0.22 7.64 36.26
N SER A 66 -0.32 6.73 35.48
CA SER A 66 0.18 5.35 35.33
C SER A 66 0.55 5.11 33.85
N PRO A 67 1.64 4.44 33.52
CA PRO A 67 2.66 3.90 34.45
C PRO A 67 3.52 4.99 35.11
N HIS A 68 3.56 6.20 34.55
CA HIS A 68 4.21 7.38 35.11
C HIS A 68 3.50 8.67 34.66
N PRO A 69 3.63 9.78 35.41
CA PRO A 69 2.91 11.01 35.08
C PRO A 69 3.33 11.60 33.72
N GLY A 70 2.36 11.80 32.83
CA GLY A 70 2.64 12.34 31.49
C GLY A 70 1.41 12.47 30.62
N TYR A 71 1.60 12.97 29.43
CA TYR A 71 0.60 13.10 28.38
C TYR A 71 0.87 12.07 27.30
N PHE A 72 -0.20 11.56 26.68
CA PHE A 72 -0.12 10.70 25.51
C PHE A 72 -1.28 10.97 24.56
N LEU A 73 -1.11 10.63 23.30
CA LEU A 73 -2.17 10.68 22.30
C LEU A 73 -2.99 9.40 22.38
N ALA A 74 -4.25 9.52 22.87
CA ALA A 74 -5.11 8.38 23.14
C ALA A 74 -5.81 7.85 21.89
N SER A 75 -6.25 8.74 20.99
CA SER A 75 -6.92 8.34 19.74
C SER A 75 -6.03 8.62 18.53
N ARG A 76 -5.97 7.66 17.63
CA ARG A 76 -5.23 7.71 16.35
C ARG A 76 -6.17 7.39 15.20
N GLU A 77 -5.76 7.74 13.99
CA GLU A 77 -6.52 7.40 12.76
C GLU A 77 -6.65 5.88 12.57
N PHE A 78 -5.61 5.15 12.99
CA PHE A 78 -5.56 3.69 12.96
C PHE A 78 -5.26 3.13 14.34
N GLU A 79 -5.96 2.08 14.73
CA GLU A 79 -5.65 1.31 15.91
C GLU A 79 -4.44 0.39 15.68
N LEU A 80 -3.76 0.01 16.75
CA LEU A 80 -2.58 -0.86 16.69
C LEU A 80 -2.86 -2.18 15.95
N ALA A 81 -4.02 -2.79 16.20
CA ALA A 81 -4.43 -4.03 15.56
C ALA A 81 -4.62 -3.87 14.05
N GLU A 82 -5.16 -2.74 13.60
CA GLU A 82 -5.34 -2.43 12.17
C GLU A 82 -4.00 -2.26 11.47
N VAL A 83 -3.06 -1.51 12.07
CA VAL A 83 -1.71 -1.35 11.53
C VAL A 83 -0.98 -2.69 11.46
N LYS A 84 -1.14 -3.55 12.48
CA LYS A 84 -0.58 -4.91 12.45
C LYS A 84 -1.17 -5.75 11.31
N MET A 85 -2.48 -5.75 11.12
CA MET A 85 -3.13 -6.45 10.01
C MET A 85 -2.63 -5.96 8.65
N LEU A 86 -2.46 -4.65 8.48
CA LEU A 86 -1.89 -4.06 7.25
C LEU A 86 -0.43 -4.50 7.04
N ALA A 87 0.37 -4.52 8.10
CA ALA A 87 1.76 -4.98 8.05
C ALA A 87 1.83 -6.48 7.65
N ASP A 88 1.00 -7.33 8.24
CA ASP A 88 0.92 -8.76 7.92
C ASP A 88 0.44 -8.98 6.47
N ALA A 89 -0.54 -8.22 5.99
CA ALA A 89 -0.98 -8.27 4.60
C ALA A 89 0.14 -7.88 3.61
N VAL A 90 0.89 -6.82 3.90
CA VAL A 90 2.06 -6.41 3.09
C VAL A 90 3.17 -7.45 3.16
N GLN A 91 3.38 -8.06 4.33
CA GLN A 91 4.37 -9.11 4.53
C GLN A 91 4.04 -10.36 3.72
N SER A 92 2.80 -10.81 3.73
CA SER A 92 2.36 -12.04 3.05
C SER A 92 2.29 -11.89 1.54
N ALA A 93 2.08 -10.68 1.02
CA ALA A 93 1.92 -10.44 -0.40
C ALA A 93 3.17 -10.83 -1.22
N GLY A 94 3.11 -11.93 -1.96
CA GLY A 94 4.21 -12.46 -2.78
C GLY A 94 4.59 -11.58 -3.95
N SER A 95 3.67 -10.75 -4.45
CA SER A 95 3.91 -9.82 -5.56
C SER A 95 4.79 -8.62 -5.17
N ILE A 96 4.88 -8.30 -3.88
CA ILE A 96 5.69 -7.19 -3.35
C ILE A 96 7.13 -7.66 -3.14
N THR A 97 8.13 -6.89 -3.61
CA THR A 97 9.54 -7.24 -3.39
C THR A 97 9.91 -7.13 -1.91
N ALA A 98 10.95 -7.85 -1.49
CA ALA A 98 11.42 -7.80 -0.10
C ALA A 98 11.84 -6.38 0.33
N SER A 99 12.52 -5.64 -0.54
CA SER A 99 12.92 -4.25 -0.32
C SER A 99 11.70 -3.37 -0.08
N LYS A 100 10.71 -3.46 -0.98
CA LYS A 100 9.49 -2.65 -0.89
C LYS A 100 8.60 -3.05 0.29
N THR A 101 8.55 -4.33 0.65
CA THR A 101 7.89 -4.80 1.87
C THR A 101 8.45 -4.08 3.10
N SER A 102 9.79 -4.07 3.25
CA SER A 102 10.45 -3.36 4.36
C SER A 102 10.14 -1.87 4.38
N GLU A 103 10.18 -1.21 3.21
CA GLU A 103 9.83 0.21 3.08
C GLU A 103 8.38 0.49 3.48
N LEU A 104 7.42 -0.33 3.01
CA LEU A 104 6.00 -0.16 3.31
C LEU A 104 5.71 -0.38 4.80
N ILE A 105 6.29 -1.43 5.41
CA ILE A 105 6.13 -1.67 6.85
C ILE A 105 6.69 -0.50 7.66
N LYS A 106 7.84 0.05 7.26
CA LYS A 106 8.39 1.25 7.91
C LYS A 106 7.46 2.46 7.78
N LYS A 107 6.80 2.64 6.64
CA LYS A 107 5.80 3.71 6.45
C LYS A 107 4.56 3.48 7.30
N LEU A 108 4.08 2.24 7.41
CA LEU A 108 2.97 1.89 8.31
C LEU A 108 3.31 2.19 9.77
N GLY A 109 4.58 2.05 10.16
CA GLY A 109 5.05 2.38 11.49
C GLY A 109 4.91 3.85 11.88
N SER A 110 4.74 4.77 10.92
CA SER A 110 4.45 6.18 11.22
C SER A 110 3.01 6.43 11.69
N LEU A 111 2.12 5.44 11.58
CA LEU A 111 0.72 5.51 12.03
C LEU A 111 0.55 5.20 13.53
N VAL A 112 1.57 4.68 14.18
CA VAL A 112 1.61 4.28 15.59
C VAL A 112 2.80 4.91 16.32
N SER A 113 2.91 4.72 17.64
CA SER A 113 4.11 5.16 18.36
C SER A 113 5.33 4.32 17.94
N LYS A 114 6.53 4.86 18.15
CA LYS A 114 7.79 4.12 17.91
C LYS A 114 7.86 2.82 18.71
N TYR A 115 7.31 2.79 19.92
CA TYR A 115 7.31 1.62 20.80
C TYR A 115 6.38 0.54 20.25
N GLN A 116 5.14 0.92 19.90
CA GLN A 116 4.19 0.03 19.25
C GLN A 116 4.73 -0.49 17.91
N PHE A 117 5.47 0.34 17.16
CA PHE A 117 6.10 -0.09 15.91
C PHE A 117 7.24 -1.09 16.16
N GLU A 118 8.03 -0.92 17.20
CA GLU A 118 9.08 -1.88 17.59
C GLU A 118 8.46 -3.26 17.86
N ASP A 119 7.32 -3.32 18.56
CA ASP A 119 6.59 -4.56 18.81
C ASP A 119 6.09 -5.21 17.52
N ILE A 120 5.47 -4.44 16.63
CA ILE A 120 5.01 -4.93 15.32
C ILE A 120 6.22 -5.44 14.51
N SER A 121 7.27 -4.64 14.40
CA SER A 121 8.43 -4.94 13.55
C SER A 121 9.21 -6.16 14.02
N SER A 122 9.25 -6.43 15.33
CA SER A 122 9.89 -7.60 15.91
C SER A 122 9.24 -8.92 15.48
N GLN A 123 7.95 -8.89 15.15
CA GLN A 123 7.16 -10.05 14.71
C GLN A 123 7.10 -10.21 13.18
N VAL A 124 7.64 -9.24 12.43
CA VAL A 124 7.65 -9.28 10.97
C VAL A 124 8.76 -10.19 10.47
N TYR A 125 8.39 -11.27 9.77
CA TYR A 125 9.31 -12.17 9.10
C TYR A 125 9.12 -12.12 7.58
N ILE A 126 10.14 -11.68 6.85
CA ILE A 126 10.09 -11.58 5.39
C ILE A 126 10.79 -12.79 4.76
N ASP A 127 10.02 -13.74 4.22
CA ASP A 127 10.58 -14.85 3.44
C ASP A 127 10.93 -14.37 2.02
N LYS A 128 12.23 -14.09 1.81
CA LYS A 128 12.76 -13.62 0.52
C LYS A 128 12.54 -14.62 -0.63
N ARG A 129 12.34 -15.91 -0.34
CA ARG A 129 12.12 -16.95 -1.35
C ARG A 129 10.76 -16.84 -2.03
N VAL A 130 9.78 -16.28 -1.33
CA VAL A 130 8.40 -16.11 -1.81
C VAL A 130 8.20 -14.77 -2.50
N LYS A 131 9.06 -13.78 -2.24
CA LYS A 131 8.93 -12.41 -2.76
C LYS A 131 9.35 -12.28 -4.23
N ASN A 132 8.65 -11.41 -4.94
CA ASN A 132 8.98 -11.04 -6.30
C ASN A 132 10.31 -10.28 -6.37
N SER A 133 10.99 -10.37 -7.51
CA SER A 133 12.23 -9.61 -7.80
C SER A 133 12.01 -8.42 -8.74
N ASN A 134 10.79 -8.21 -9.26
CA ASN A 134 10.51 -7.14 -10.21
C ASN A 134 10.13 -5.84 -9.48
N GLU A 135 11.06 -4.91 -9.39
CA GLU A 135 10.84 -3.58 -8.78
C GLU A 135 9.94 -2.67 -9.63
N GLU A 136 9.74 -2.97 -10.93
CA GLU A 136 8.92 -2.16 -11.83
C GLU A 136 7.40 -2.30 -11.57
N ILE A 137 6.97 -3.27 -10.74
CA ILE A 137 5.55 -3.60 -10.54
C ILE A 137 4.71 -2.37 -10.15
N TYR A 138 5.23 -1.47 -9.33
CA TYR A 138 4.52 -0.28 -8.87
C TYR A 138 4.31 0.72 -10.01
N TYR A 139 5.36 0.94 -10.80
CA TYR A 139 5.28 1.78 -11.99
C TYR A 139 4.33 1.18 -13.02
N ASN A 140 4.36 -0.15 -13.18
CA ASN A 140 3.48 -0.85 -14.09
C ASN A 140 2.01 -0.70 -13.69
N ILE A 141 1.68 -0.85 -12.39
CA ILE A 141 0.33 -0.64 -11.86
C ILE A 141 -0.16 0.78 -12.16
N ASP A 142 0.67 1.80 -11.87
CA ASP A 142 0.31 3.21 -12.12
C ASP A 142 0.11 3.50 -13.61
N ILE A 143 1.00 3.01 -14.48
CA ILE A 143 0.90 3.17 -15.93
C ILE A 143 -0.35 2.49 -16.47
N ILE A 144 -0.63 1.24 -16.04
CA ILE A 144 -1.80 0.48 -16.48
C ILE A 144 -3.08 1.18 -16.03
N ASN A 145 -3.15 1.65 -14.77
CA ASN A 145 -4.32 2.39 -14.28
C ASN A 145 -4.59 3.65 -15.10
N LYS A 146 -3.55 4.41 -15.44
CA LYS A 146 -3.64 5.58 -16.33
C LYS A 146 -4.09 5.19 -17.75
N ALA A 147 -3.66 4.04 -18.25
CA ALA A 147 -4.07 3.57 -19.58
C ALA A 147 -5.55 3.18 -19.60
N ILE A 148 -6.03 2.48 -18.57
CA ILE A 148 -7.45 2.11 -18.41
C ILE A 148 -8.30 3.37 -18.35
N SER A 149 -7.97 4.32 -17.48
CA SER A 149 -8.74 5.57 -17.32
C SER A 149 -8.81 6.42 -18.59
N LYS A 150 -7.80 6.33 -19.46
CA LYS A 150 -7.73 7.05 -20.74
C LYS A 150 -8.17 6.21 -21.94
N SER A 151 -8.64 4.98 -21.74
CA SER A 151 -9.00 4.02 -22.80
C SER A 151 -7.90 3.90 -23.86
N LYS A 152 -6.66 3.69 -23.42
CA LYS A 152 -5.47 3.56 -24.29
C LYS A 152 -4.89 2.15 -24.23
N LYS A 153 -4.32 1.70 -25.36
CA LYS A 153 -3.51 0.47 -25.41
C LYS A 153 -2.21 0.65 -24.65
N ILE A 154 -1.68 -0.47 -24.14
CA ILE A 154 -0.36 -0.55 -23.56
C ILE A 154 0.53 -1.49 -24.38
N ARG A 155 1.83 -1.23 -24.34
CA ARG A 155 2.87 -2.07 -24.90
C ARG A 155 3.87 -2.43 -23.82
N PHE A 156 4.30 -3.70 -23.75
CA PHE A 156 5.25 -4.19 -22.74
C PHE A 156 5.92 -5.48 -23.20
N LYS A 157 7.02 -5.86 -22.55
CA LYS A 157 7.63 -7.19 -22.65
C LYS A 157 7.09 -8.09 -21.55
N TYR A 158 6.70 -9.32 -21.91
CA TYR A 158 6.16 -10.28 -20.95
C TYR A 158 7.15 -11.39 -20.65
N LEU A 159 7.46 -11.57 -19.35
CA LEU A 159 8.35 -12.62 -18.89
C LEU A 159 7.57 -13.94 -18.77
N ARG A 160 8.02 -14.96 -19.49
CA ARG A 160 7.50 -16.33 -19.38
C ARG A 160 8.50 -17.18 -18.62
N LYS A 161 7.99 -18.05 -17.75
CA LYS A 161 8.80 -19.05 -17.10
C LYS A 161 8.85 -20.27 -18.01
N SER A 162 10.05 -20.65 -18.48
CA SER A 162 10.23 -21.90 -19.24
C SER A 162 9.97 -23.07 -18.30
N ILE A 163 9.14 -24.01 -18.76
CA ILE A 163 8.82 -25.23 -18.00
C ILE A 163 10.00 -26.20 -18.02
N ALA A 164 10.81 -26.17 -19.10
CA ALA A 164 11.92 -27.11 -19.27
C ALA A 164 13.10 -26.81 -18.33
N ASP A 165 13.47 -25.51 -18.21
CA ASP A 165 14.70 -25.11 -17.52
C ASP A 165 14.47 -24.31 -16.25
N ASN A 166 13.21 -24.08 -15.84
CA ASN A 166 12.82 -23.23 -14.73
C ASN A 166 13.38 -21.78 -14.83
N LYS A 167 13.88 -21.38 -16.02
CA LYS A 167 14.42 -20.07 -16.29
C LYS A 167 13.33 -19.09 -16.72
N ILE A 168 13.51 -17.83 -16.33
CA ILE A 168 12.61 -16.74 -16.75
C ILE A 168 13.15 -16.22 -18.07
N GLU A 169 12.42 -16.46 -19.16
CA GLU A 169 12.72 -15.95 -20.50
C GLU A 169 11.88 -14.71 -20.76
N SER A 170 12.52 -13.68 -21.26
CA SER A 170 11.85 -12.50 -21.79
C SER A 170 11.38 -12.81 -23.21
N SER A 171 10.12 -12.59 -23.52
CA SER A 171 9.67 -12.57 -24.92
C SER A 171 10.40 -11.45 -25.66
N ASP A 172 11.08 -11.77 -26.76
CA ASP A 172 11.71 -10.75 -27.60
C ASP A 172 10.68 -9.82 -28.27
N LYS A 173 9.45 -10.27 -28.38
CA LYS A 173 8.36 -9.49 -28.99
C LYS A 173 7.56 -8.72 -27.95
N ASP A 174 7.33 -7.45 -28.25
CA ASP A 174 6.42 -6.63 -27.47
C ASP A 174 4.98 -7.16 -27.58
N MET A 175 4.28 -7.22 -26.46
CA MET A 175 2.85 -7.46 -26.41
C MET A 175 2.10 -6.12 -26.43
N ILE A 176 1.06 -6.04 -27.23
CA ILE A 176 0.14 -4.88 -27.29
C ILE A 176 -1.22 -5.35 -26.82
N ILE A 177 -1.75 -4.70 -25.77
CA ILE A 177 -2.98 -5.10 -25.09
C ILE A 177 -3.87 -3.89 -24.87
N SER A 178 -5.18 -4.08 -25.04
CA SER A 178 -6.23 -3.18 -24.59
C SER A 178 -6.56 -3.53 -23.14
N PRO A 179 -6.18 -2.70 -22.14
CA PRO A 179 -6.39 -2.98 -20.73
C PRO A 179 -7.81 -2.56 -20.30
N TYR A 180 -8.48 -3.38 -19.46
CA TYR A 180 -9.84 -3.10 -18.99
C TYR A 180 -9.96 -3.02 -17.48
N ALA A 181 -9.27 -3.92 -16.74
CA ALA A 181 -9.28 -3.94 -15.29
C ALA A 181 -7.98 -4.52 -14.73
N MET A 182 -7.70 -4.19 -13.47
CA MET A 182 -6.69 -4.86 -12.66
C MET A 182 -7.38 -5.56 -11.50
N ILE A 183 -7.10 -6.86 -11.32
CA ILE A 183 -7.71 -7.70 -10.30
C ILE A 183 -6.63 -8.30 -9.42
N TRP A 184 -6.81 -8.19 -8.11
CA TRP A 184 -5.99 -8.89 -7.13
C TRP A 184 -6.54 -10.30 -6.90
N SER A 185 -5.74 -11.32 -7.17
CA SER A 185 -6.13 -12.72 -6.97
C SER A 185 -4.88 -13.57 -6.70
N GLY A 186 -4.95 -14.46 -5.71
CA GLY A 186 -3.87 -15.39 -5.37
C GLY A 186 -2.52 -14.69 -5.16
N ASP A 187 -2.49 -13.63 -4.36
CA ASP A 187 -1.31 -12.80 -4.04
C ASP A 187 -0.64 -12.09 -5.22
N HIS A 188 -1.35 -11.96 -6.34
CA HIS A 188 -0.85 -11.28 -7.52
C HIS A 188 -1.85 -10.29 -8.11
N TYR A 189 -1.34 -9.22 -8.72
CA TYR A 189 -2.13 -8.39 -9.60
C TYR A 189 -2.18 -8.98 -11.00
N TYR A 190 -3.40 -9.12 -11.52
CA TYR A 190 -3.66 -9.53 -12.90
C TYR A 190 -4.24 -8.36 -13.69
N LEU A 191 -3.69 -8.13 -14.85
CA LEU A 191 -4.32 -7.31 -15.89
C LEU A 191 -5.32 -8.17 -16.64
N VAL A 192 -6.58 -7.73 -16.68
CA VAL A 192 -7.58 -8.24 -17.60
C VAL A 192 -7.61 -7.32 -18.82
N GLY A 193 -7.46 -7.89 -20.01
CA GLY A 193 -7.42 -7.13 -21.25
C GLY A 193 -7.62 -8.01 -22.46
N ASN A 194 -7.51 -7.40 -23.64
CA ASN A 194 -7.64 -8.09 -24.93
C ASN A 194 -6.41 -7.86 -25.80
N ASN A 195 -5.96 -8.94 -26.43
CA ASN A 195 -5.04 -8.86 -27.54
C ASN A 195 -5.86 -8.82 -28.84
N GLU A 196 -5.66 -7.79 -29.65
CA GLU A 196 -6.45 -7.52 -30.87
C GLU A 196 -6.51 -8.67 -31.87
N LYS A 197 -5.58 -9.65 -31.77
CA LYS A 197 -5.57 -10.85 -32.58
C LYS A 197 -6.68 -11.86 -32.25
N TYR A 198 -7.31 -11.69 -31.10
CA TYR A 198 -8.26 -12.66 -30.55
C TYR A 198 -9.50 -11.94 -30.02
N ASP A 199 -10.65 -12.59 -30.06
CA ASP A 199 -11.93 -12.06 -29.55
C ASP A 199 -12.25 -12.55 -28.13
N ASN A 200 -11.23 -12.76 -27.31
CA ASN A 200 -11.38 -13.18 -25.92
C ASN A 200 -10.57 -12.31 -24.97
N LEU A 201 -10.97 -12.33 -23.70
CA LEU A 201 -10.19 -11.71 -22.62
C LEU A 201 -9.00 -12.60 -22.24
N ILE A 202 -7.92 -11.96 -21.85
CA ILE A 202 -6.70 -12.61 -21.35
C ILE A 202 -6.34 -12.07 -19.97
N HIS A 203 -5.69 -12.90 -19.17
CA HIS A 203 -5.20 -12.56 -17.85
C HIS A 203 -3.67 -12.59 -17.83
N LEU A 204 -3.08 -11.48 -17.47
CA LEU A 204 -1.63 -11.34 -17.46
C LEU A 204 -1.16 -10.83 -16.10
N ARG A 205 -0.23 -11.54 -15.49
CA ARG A 205 0.37 -11.12 -14.21
C ARG A 205 1.20 -9.87 -14.43
N ILE A 206 0.93 -8.81 -13.65
CA ILE A 206 1.61 -7.51 -13.79
C ILE A 206 3.08 -7.60 -13.35
N ASP A 207 3.39 -8.44 -12.39
CA ASP A 207 4.76 -8.70 -11.92
C ASP A 207 5.67 -9.33 -12.98
N ARG A 208 5.09 -9.90 -14.05
CA ARG A 208 5.81 -10.45 -15.19
C ARG A 208 5.96 -9.47 -16.37
N MET A 209 5.50 -8.23 -16.20
CA MET A 209 5.61 -7.20 -17.23
C MET A 209 6.84 -6.34 -17.02
N LYS A 210 7.53 -6.01 -18.13
CA LYS A 210 8.65 -5.08 -18.13
C LYS A 210 8.45 -4.01 -19.19
N ASN A 211 8.97 -2.81 -18.92
CA ASN A 211 8.96 -1.69 -19.86
C ASN A 211 7.54 -1.33 -20.35
N VAL A 212 6.56 -1.30 -19.44
CA VAL A 212 5.17 -0.95 -19.78
C VAL A 212 5.09 0.51 -20.23
N LYS A 213 4.44 0.74 -21.39
CA LYS A 213 4.25 2.08 -21.96
C LYS A 213 2.84 2.26 -22.49
N ILE A 214 2.24 3.42 -22.26
CA ILE A 214 0.95 3.79 -22.83
C ILE A 214 1.16 4.15 -24.31
N MET A 215 0.27 3.65 -25.16
CA MET A 215 0.27 3.96 -26.59
C MET A 215 -0.67 5.13 -26.90
N ILE A 216 -0.48 5.76 -28.05
CA ILE A 216 -1.39 6.80 -28.57
C ILE A 216 -2.72 6.19 -28.98
N SER A 217 -2.70 4.94 -29.49
CA SER A 217 -3.88 4.23 -29.99
C SER A 217 -4.89 3.96 -28.87
N ARG A 218 -6.17 4.04 -29.23
CA ARG A 218 -7.28 3.72 -28.33
C ARG A 218 -7.35 2.22 -28.07
N ALA A 219 -7.75 1.86 -26.86
CA ALA A 219 -8.09 0.49 -26.52
C ALA A 219 -9.31 0.03 -27.33
N ARG A 220 -9.35 -1.25 -27.69
CA ARG A 220 -10.54 -1.88 -28.24
C ARG A 220 -11.65 -1.83 -27.17
N PRO A 221 -12.90 -1.48 -27.51
CA PRO A 221 -13.99 -1.51 -26.54
C PRO A 221 -14.14 -2.91 -25.92
N PHE A 222 -14.33 -2.99 -24.62
CA PHE A 222 -14.53 -4.29 -23.94
C PHE A 222 -15.85 -4.96 -24.33
N SER A 223 -16.86 -4.18 -24.76
CA SER A 223 -18.15 -4.68 -25.27
C SER A 223 -18.03 -5.52 -26.55
N GLU A 224 -16.92 -5.41 -27.27
CA GLU A 224 -16.67 -6.25 -28.46
C GLU A 224 -16.08 -7.63 -28.10
N VAL A 225 -15.58 -7.81 -26.87
CA VAL A 225 -14.81 -9.01 -26.45
C VAL A 225 -15.26 -9.57 -25.11
N SER A 226 -16.37 -9.06 -24.56
CA SER A 226 -16.95 -9.52 -23.30
C SER A 226 -18.46 -9.26 -23.27
N ASP A 227 -19.14 -9.84 -22.27
CA ASP A 227 -20.58 -9.66 -22.05
C ASP A 227 -20.93 -8.31 -21.40
N TYR A 228 -19.93 -7.49 -21.05
CA TYR A 228 -20.11 -6.18 -20.42
C TYR A 228 -20.32 -5.10 -21.49
N THR A 229 -21.34 -4.25 -21.35
CA THR A 229 -21.69 -3.21 -22.32
C THR A 229 -21.31 -1.81 -21.85
N ASP A 230 -21.78 -1.40 -20.67
CA ASP A 230 -21.64 -0.03 -20.18
C ASP A 230 -20.39 0.17 -19.31
N LYS A 231 -20.13 -0.79 -18.41
CA LYS A 231 -18.99 -0.78 -17.50
C LYS A 231 -18.42 -2.18 -17.35
N PHE A 232 -17.10 -2.29 -17.38
CA PHE A 232 -16.44 -3.54 -17.03
C PHE A 232 -16.49 -3.74 -15.50
N ASP A 233 -17.31 -4.70 -15.06
CA ASP A 233 -17.43 -5.04 -13.64
C ASP A 233 -16.33 -6.03 -13.23
N ALA A 234 -15.27 -5.50 -12.63
CA ALA A 234 -14.13 -6.30 -12.20
C ALA A 234 -14.48 -7.26 -11.05
N ALA A 235 -15.46 -6.91 -10.20
CA ALA A 235 -15.85 -7.74 -9.05
C ALA A 235 -16.68 -8.95 -9.53
N ASP A 236 -17.68 -8.70 -10.39
CA ASP A 236 -18.44 -9.78 -11.01
C ASP A 236 -17.54 -10.69 -11.85
N TYR A 237 -16.63 -10.10 -12.64
CA TYR A 237 -15.67 -10.85 -13.44
C TYR A 237 -14.74 -11.73 -12.59
N ALA A 238 -14.21 -11.20 -11.49
CA ALA A 238 -13.37 -11.97 -10.56
C ALA A 238 -14.14 -13.15 -9.93
N GLY A 239 -15.41 -12.96 -9.60
CA GLY A 239 -16.29 -14.01 -9.08
C GLY A 239 -16.59 -15.14 -10.09
N ARG A 240 -16.44 -14.86 -11.38
CA ARG A 240 -16.67 -15.84 -12.46
C ARG A 240 -15.40 -16.61 -12.87
N THR A 241 -14.23 -16.18 -12.44
CA THR A 241 -12.96 -16.80 -12.81
C THR A 241 -12.33 -17.51 -11.62
N PHE A 242 -11.91 -18.77 -11.81
CA PHE A 242 -11.17 -19.51 -10.78
C PHE A 242 -9.66 -19.30 -10.96
N ASN A 243 -8.98 -18.71 -9.97
CA ASN A 243 -7.54 -18.39 -10.04
C ASN A 243 -7.11 -17.66 -11.31
N MET A 244 -7.99 -16.82 -11.87
CA MET A 244 -7.77 -16.10 -13.13
C MET A 244 -7.53 -17.01 -14.36
N PHE A 245 -8.01 -18.24 -14.34
CA PHE A 245 -8.10 -19.08 -15.52
C PHE A 245 -9.45 -18.88 -16.19
N GLY A 246 -9.42 -18.60 -17.50
CA GLY A 246 -10.62 -18.53 -18.32
C GLY A 246 -11.20 -19.92 -18.55
N GLY A 247 -12.54 -20.03 -18.59
CA GLY A 247 -13.24 -21.28 -18.87
C GLY A 247 -14.74 -21.05 -18.99
N THR A 248 -15.46 -22.07 -19.44
CA THR A 248 -16.91 -22.07 -19.50
C THR A 248 -17.47 -22.54 -18.16
N LYS A 249 -18.38 -21.80 -17.53
CA LYS A 249 -19.09 -22.26 -16.33
C LYS A 249 -19.92 -23.51 -16.64
N GLN A 250 -19.71 -24.55 -15.83
CA GLN A 250 -20.58 -25.74 -15.84
C GLN A 250 -21.07 -25.99 -14.43
N THR A 251 -22.36 -26.28 -14.29
CA THR A 251 -22.95 -26.73 -13.02
C THR A 251 -22.69 -28.22 -12.88
N VAL A 252 -22.01 -28.62 -11.81
CA VAL A 252 -21.76 -30.04 -11.48
C VAL A 252 -22.57 -30.39 -10.23
N GLU A 253 -23.44 -31.36 -10.32
CA GLU A 253 -24.07 -31.97 -9.14
C GLU A 253 -23.15 -33.08 -8.60
N LEU A 254 -22.74 -32.91 -7.34
CA LEU A 254 -22.03 -33.96 -6.60
C LEU A 254 -23.07 -34.83 -5.89
N ARG A 255 -23.11 -36.09 -6.24
CA ARG A 255 -23.91 -37.12 -5.55
C ARG A 255 -23.06 -37.90 -4.56
#